data_08e5e221df703041062b80c4e585600f
#
_entry.id   08e5e221df703041062b80c4e585600f
#
_cell.length_a   1.000
_cell.length_b   1.000
_cell.length_c   1.000
_cell.angle_alpha   90.00
_cell.angle_beta   90.00
_cell.angle_gamma   90.00
#
_symmetry.space_group_name_H-M   'P 1'
#
loop_
_entity.id
_entity.type
_entity.pdbx_description
1 polymer ?
#
loop_
_entity_poly.entity_id
_entity_poly.type
_entity_poly.pdbx_seq_one_letter_code
_entity_poly.pdbx_strand_id
1 'polypeptide(L)'
;CSYRVAVGSMNKAYPGHAKRVMMGAWSYLRQFMYTKWVIVVDDDINARDWKDVMWAISTRMDPVRDITPIENTPIDYLDFASPVSGLGSKIGLDATNKWPGETNREWGEKLYMEQDVIDRVDAMWNELGLD
;
A
#
# COMPACT_ATOMS: atom_id res chain seq x y z
N CYS A 1 14.95 -2.04 2.56
CA CYS A 1 13.82 -1.66 3.43
C CYS A 1 13.94 -2.34 4.76
N SER A 2 13.64 -1.63 5.81
CA SER A 2 13.55 -2.18 7.16
C SER A 2 12.33 -3.12 7.22
N TYR A 3 12.42 -4.24 7.94
CA TYR A 3 11.30 -5.14 8.24
C TYR A 3 10.10 -4.41 8.93
N ARG A 4 10.25 -3.14 9.27
CA ARG A 4 9.20 -2.30 9.87
C ARG A 4 8.15 -1.80 8.88
N VAL A 5 8.42 -1.89 7.58
CA VAL A 5 7.49 -1.56 6.50
C VAL A 5 7.31 -2.78 5.62
N ALA A 6 6.08 -3.23 5.45
CA ALA A 6 5.71 -4.28 4.53
C ALA A 6 4.73 -3.74 3.48
N VAL A 7 4.97 -4.06 2.23
CA VAL A 7 4.01 -3.84 1.14
C VAL A 7 3.55 -5.21 0.67
N GLY A 8 2.25 -5.45 0.74
CA GLY A 8 1.61 -6.69 0.28
C GLY A 8 0.76 -6.44 -0.95
N SER A 9 1.03 -7.17 -2.03
CA SER A 9 0.16 -7.21 -3.20
C SER A 9 -0.82 -8.38 -3.08
N MET A 10 -2.09 -8.14 -3.42
CA MET A 10 -3.14 -9.14 -3.33
C MET A 10 -4.17 -8.98 -4.45
N ASN A 11 -4.80 -10.08 -4.82
CA ASN A 11 -6.03 -10.04 -5.59
C ASN A 11 -7.21 -9.89 -4.62
N LYS A 12 -7.80 -8.69 -4.57
CA LYS A 12 -8.90 -8.38 -3.67
C LYS A 12 -10.16 -9.13 -4.11
N ALA A 13 -10.81 -9.83 -3.20
CA ALA A 13 -11.93 -10.71 -3.50
C ALA A 13 -13.27 -10.23 -2.89
N TYR A 14 -13.25 -9.28 -1.95
CA TYR A 14 -14.45 -8.77 -1.27
C TYR A 14 -14.15 -7.48 -0.49
N PRO A 15 -15.16 -6.68 -0.14
CA PRO A 15 -15.00 -5.50 0.71
C PRO A 15 -14.35 -5.85 2.06
N GLY A 16 -13.38 -5.02 2.50
CA GLY A 16 -12.68 -5.24 3.77
C GLY A 16 -11.56 -6.29 3.72
N HIS A 17 -11.29 -6.93 2.57
CA HIS A 17 -10.24 -7.94 2.45
C HIS A 17 -8.85 -7.41 2.81
N ALA A 18 -8.54 -6.16 2.45
CA ALA A 18 -7.27 -5.53 2.79
C ALA A 18 -7.07 -5.44 4.32
N LYS A 19 -8.09 -5.06 5.08
CA LYS A 19 -8.02 -5.02 6.55
C LYS A 19 -7.76 -6.40 7.15
N ARG A 20 -8.39 -7.44 6.61
CA ARG A 20 -8.12 -8.82 7.03
C ARG A 20 -6.66 -9.21 6.77
N VAL A 21 -6.08 -8.83 5.64
CA VAL A 21 -4.67 -9.07 5.34
C VAL A 21 -3.76 -8.35 6.32
N MET A 22 -4.03 -7.09 6.65
CA MET A 22 -3.27 -6.33 7.65
C MET A 22 -3.28 -7.03 9.02
N MET A 23 -4.46 -7.41 9.52
CA MET A 23 -4.60 -8.11 10.79
C MET A 23 -3.89 -9.47 10.78
N GLY A 24 -4.00 -10.21 9.68
CA GLY A 24 -3.30 -11.47 9.48
C GLY A 24 -1.78 -11.29 9.48
N ALA A 25 -1.26 -10.29 8.77
CA ALA A 25 0.17 -10.01 8.75
C ALA A 25 0.74 -9.76 10.15
N TRP A 26 0.06 -8.96 10.97
CA TRP A 26 0.55 -8.64 12.31
C TRP A 26 0.42 -9.78 13.32
N SER A 27 -0.48 -10.73 13.10
CA SER A 27 -0.77 -11.81 14.06
C SER A 27 -0.18 -13.18 13.68
N TYR A 28 0.13 -13.41 12.41
CA TYR A 28 0.47 -14.74 11.92
C TYR A 28 1.94 -15.13 12.11
N LEU A 29 2.87 -14.24 11.78
CA LEU A 29 4.29 -14.51 11.87
C LEU A 29 4.94 -13.61 12.91
N ARG A 30 5.78 -14.20 13.76
CA ARG A 30 6.48 -13.47 14.84
C ARG A 30 7.26 -12.25 14.31
N GLN A 31 7.89 -12.37 13.14
CA GLN A 31 8.65 -11.26 12.54
C GLN A 31 7.74 -10.07 12.19
N PHE A 32 6.51 -10.32 11.75
CA PHE A 32 5.55 -9.27 11.40
C PHE A 32 4.96 -8.58 12.62
N MET A 33 5.07 -9.15 13.81
CA MET A 33 4.75 -8.45 15.05
C MET A 33 5.53 -7.14 15.18
N TYR A 34 6.74 -7.08 14.64
CA TYR A 34 7.59 -5.89 14.65
C TYR A 34 7.36 -4.95 13.46
N THR A 35 6.58 -5.36 12.47
CA THR A 35 6.23 -4.52 11.32
C THR A 35 5.30 -3.42 11.77
N LYS A 36 5.71 -2.18 11.55
CA LYS A 36 5.00 -0.98 11.96
C LYS A 36 3.97 -0.55 10.93
N TRP A 37 4.33 -0.61 9.66
CA TRP A 37 3.53 -0.19 8.53
C TRP A 37 3.19 -1.39 7.65
N VAL A 38 1.91 -1.59 7.38
CA VAL A 38 1.46 -2.57 6.39
C VAL A 38 0.65 -1.84 5.32
N ILE A 39 1.19 -1.81 4.11
CA ILE A 39 0.54 -1.21 2.94
C ILE A 39 0.02 -2.35 2.08
N VAL A 40 -1.27 -2.34 1.78
CA VAL A 40 -1.90 -3.36 0.93
C VAL A 40 -2.29 -2.72 -0.39
N VAL A 41 -1.84 -3.31 -1.49
CA VAL A 41 -2.13 -2.89 -2.86
C VAL A 41 -2.74 -4.05 -3.65
N ASP A 42 -3.42 -3.75 -4.77
CA ASP A 42 -3.88 -4.78 -5.69
C ASP A 42 -2.73 -5.36 -6.53
N ASP A 43 -3.00 -6.46 -7.22
CA ASP A 43 -2.04 -7.20 -8.06
C ASP A 43 -1.63 -6.46 -9.35
N ASP A 44 -2.34 -5.38 -9.71
CA ASP A 44 -1.95 -4.47 -10.79
C ASP A 44 -0.87 -3.45 -10.40
N ILE A 45 -0.45 -3.46 -9.12
CA ILE A 45 0.58 -2.58 -8.57
C ILE A 45 1.85 -3.38 -8.27
N ASN A 46 2.98 -2.89 -8.78
CA ASN A 46 4.26 -3.47 -8.45
C ASN A 46 4.69 -3.09 -7.02
N ALA A 47 4.48 -4.00 -6.07
CA ALA A 47 4.82 -3.79 -4.65
C ALA A 47 6.33 -3.53 -4.38
N ARG A 48 7.19 -3.73 -5.38
CA ARG A 48 8.64 -3.45 -5.29
C ARG A 48 9.03 -2.10 -5.90
N ASP A 49 8.12 -1.45 -6.59
CA ASP A 49 8.31 -0.11 -7.12
C ASP A 49 7.59 0.92 -6.24
N TRP A 50 8.36 1.73 -5.54
CA TRP A 50 7.81 2.78 -4.69
C TRP A 50 7.02 3.85 -5.45
N LYS A 51 7.31 4.11 -6.71
CA LYS A 51 6.55 5.05 -7.53
C LYS A 51 5.13 4.51 -7.74
N ASP A 52 5.01 3.22 -8.06
CA ASP A 52 3.73 2.56 -8.28
C ASP A 52 2.93 2.44 -6.97
N VAL A 53 3.59 2.08 -5.87
CA VAL A 53 2.97 2.04 -4.53
C VAL A 53 2.46 3.42 -4.12
N MET A 54 3.26 4.48 -4.29
CA MET A 54 2.85 5.86 -3.97
C MET A 54 1.73 6.34 -4.87
N TRP A 55 1.73 5.94 -6.15
CA TRP A 55 0.61 6.19 -7.04
C TRP A 55 -0.69 5.56 -6.50
N ALA A 56 -0.66 4.30 -6.08
CA ALA A 56 -1.82 3.63 -5.49
C ALA A 56 -2.29 4.32 -4.21
N ILE A 57 -1.39 4.70 -3.32
CA ILE A 57 -1.72 5.44 -2.10
C ILE A 57 -2.40 6.77 -2.43
N SER A 58 -1.85 7.54 -3.38
CA SER A 58 -2.36 8.88 -3.70
C SER A 58 -3.67 8.87 -4.48
N THR A 59 -3.97 7.80 -5.24
CA THR A 59 -5.14 7.74 -6.12
C THR A 59 -6.28 6.88 -5.59
N ARG A 60 -6.01 5.91 -4.71
CA ARG A 60 -6.99 4.93 -4.23
C ARG A 60 -7.39 5.09 -2.77
N MET A 61 -6.62 5.84 -1.98
CA MET A 61 -6.91 5.99 -0.56
C MET A 61 -7.63 7.30 -0.23
N ASP A 62 -8.59 7.18 0.67
CA ASP A 62 -9.05 8.28 1.51
C ASP A 62 -8.48 8.04 2.93
N PRO A 63 -7.78 9.02 3.53
CA PRO A 63 -7.10 8.82 4.81
C PRO A 63 -8.03 8.40 5.96
N VAL A 64 -9.25 8.88 5.99
CA VAL A 64 -10.20 8.54 7.07
C VAL A 64 -10.75 7.12 6.88
N ARG A 65 -11.09 6.75 5.64
CA ARG A 65 -11.66 5.45 5.33
C ARG A 65 -10.62 4.32 5.37
N ASP A 66 -9.41 4.58 4.84
CA ASP A 66 -8.48 3.55 4.43
C ASP A 66 -7.24 3.42 5.33
N ILE A 67 -7.09 4.29 6.32
CA ILE A 67 -6.07 4.15 7.35
C ILE A 67 -6.65 3.33 8.52
N THR A 68 -5.88 2.36 8.99
CA THR A 68 -6.21 1.55 10.17
C THR A 68 -5.10 1.70 11.21
N PRO A 69 -5.19 2.67 12.14
CA PRO A 69 -4.27 2.76 13.26
C PRO A 69 -4.63 1.71 14.32
N ILE A 70 -3.60 1.12 14.94
CA ILE A 70 -3.75 0.21 16.08
C ILE A 70 -2.78 0.67 17.15
N GLU A 71 -3.30 1.02 18.30
CA GLU A 71 -2.53 1.49 19.45
C GLU A 71 -2.18 0.35 20.42
N ASN A 72 -1.19 0.59 21.28
CA ASN A 72 -0.82 -0.31 22.38
C ASN A 72 -0.48 -1.73 21.92
N THR A 73 0.35 -1.85 20.89
CA THR A 73 0.78 -3.15 20.34
C THR A 73 2.25 -3.42 20.65
N PRO A 74 2.64 -4.69 20.73
CA PRO A 74 4.05 -5.05 20.78
C PRO A 74 4.81 -4.50 19.57
N ILE A 75 5.98 -3.93 19.82
CA ILE A 75 6.87 -3.40 18.81
C ILE A 75 8.31 -3.74 19.16
N ASP A 76 9.22 -3.63 18.19
CA ASP A 76 10.64 -3.85 18.41
C ASP A 76 11.20 -2.88 19.45
N TYR A 77 11.93 -3.40 20.44
CA TYR A 77 12.58 -2.60 21.46
C TYR A 77 13.66 -1.64 20.89
N LEU A 78 14.13 -1.90 19.67
CA LEU A 78 15.04 -1.01 18.93
C LEU A 78 14.30 0.11 18.18
N ASP A 79 12.98 0.18 18.27
CA ASP A 79 12.20 1.29 17.71
C ASP A 79 12.13 2.46 18.69
N PHE A 80 13.13 3.32 18.62
CA PHE A 80 13.20 4.54 19.47
C PHE A 80 12.15 5.60 19.13
N ALA A 81 11.37 5.44 18.06
CA ALA A 81 10.22 6.30 17.76
C ALA A 81 8.96 5.88 18.53
N SER A 82 8.97 4.74 19.19
CA SER A 82 7.86 4.32 20.05
C SER A 82 7.84 5.12 21.37
N PRO A 83 6.65 5.38 21.94
CA PRO A 83 6.55 6.14 23.20
C PRO A 83 7.15 5.39 24.40
N VAL A 84 7.15 4.07 24.37
CA VAL A 84 7.69 3.19 25.41
C VAL A 84 8.44 2.04 24.73
N SER A 85 9.56 1.60 25.32
CA SER A 85 10.31 0.46 24.78
C SER A 85 9.44 -0.80 24.74
N GLY A 86 9.37 -1.41 23.56
CA GLY A 86 8.58 -2.62 23.32
C GLY A 86 7.07 -2.43 23.15
N LEU A 87 6.57 -1.21 23.31
CA LEU A 87 5.15 -0.90 23.16
C LEU A 87 4.97 0.34 22.28
N GLY A 88 4.20 0.20 21.22
CA GLY A 88 3.97 1.27 20.27
C GLY A 88 2.67 1.10 19.51
N SER A 89 2.65 1.62 18.29
CA SER A 89 1.45 1.60 17.44
C SER A 89 1.80 1.05 16.05
N LYS A 90 0.78 0.63 15.35
CA LYS A 90 0.85 0.17 13.96
C LYS A 90 -0.09 0.95 13.08
N ILE A 91 0.20 0.98 11.80
CA ILE A 91 -0.66 1.62 10.82
C ILE A 91 -0.80 0.72 9.58
N GLY A 92 -2.03 0.49 9.17
CA GLY A 92 -2.37 -0.16 7.93
C GLY A 92 -2.87 0.85 6.90
N LEU A 93 -2.46 0.72 5.67
CA LEU A 93 -2.88 1.51 4.52
C LEU A 93 -3.55 0.60 3.49
N ASP A 94 -4.84 0.82 3.24
CA ASP A 94 -5.60 0.13 2.20
C ASP A 94 -5.55 0.92 0.89
N ALA A 95 -4.52 0.67 0.10
CA ALA A 95 -4.34 1.26 -1.23
C ALA A 95 -4.87 0.35 -2.37
N THR A 96 -5.88 -0.47 -2.07
CA THR A 96 -6.56 -1.30 -3.07
C THR A 96 -7.71 -0.54 -3.74
N ASN A 97 -8.17 -1.04 -4.89
CA ASN A 97 -9.42 -0.59 -5.52
C ASN A 97 -10.59 -0.76 -4.56
N LYS A 98 -11.57 0.14 -4.64
CA LYS A 98 -12.72 0.08 -3.74
C LYS A 98 -13.89 -0.65 -4.41
N TRP A 99 -14.48 -1.55 -3.64
CA TRP A 99 -15.63 -2.33 -4.06
C TRP A 99 -16.94 -1.66 -3.62
N PRO A 100 -18.07 -2.03 -4.23
CA PRO A 100 -19.38 -1.59 -3.73
C PRO A 100 -19.54 -1.85 -2.24
N GLY A 101 -19.96 -0.82 -1.51
CA GLY A 101 -20.04 -0.85 -0.03
C GLY A 101 -18.83 -0.24 0.69
N GLU A 102 -17.69 -0.09 0.02
CA GLU A 102 -16.53 0.65 0.56
C GLU A 102 -16.54 2.12 0.14
N THR A 103 -17.22 2.44 -0.93
CA THR A 103 -17.44 3.81 -1.42
C THR A 103 -18.82 3.94 -2.07
N ASN A 104 -19.36 5.15 -2.05
CA ASN A 104 -20.60 5.51 -2.76
C ASN A 104 -20.33 6.02 -4.18
N ARG A 105 -19.06 6.11 -4.58
CA ARG A 105 -18.69 6.58 -5.93
C ARG A 105 -18.49 5.39 -6.85
N GLU A 106 -18.83 5.58 -8.13
CA GLU A 106 -18.35 4.69 -9.18
C GLU A 106 -16.82 4.71 -9.19
N TRP A 107 -16.23 3.52 -9.12
CA TRP A 107 -14.77 3.40 -9.04
C TRP A 107 -14.17 3.46 -10.44
N GLY A 108 -13.19 4.34 -10.60
CA GLY A 108 -12.53 4.54 -11.89
C GLY A 108 -11.55 3.40 -12.21
N GLU A 109 -11.27 3.24 -13.49
CA GLU A 109 -10.27 2.31 -14.00
C GLU A 109 -8.94 3.03 -14.27
N LYS A 110 -7.83 2.33 -14.09
CA LYS A 110 -6.50 2.83 -14.43
C LYS A 110 -6.39 2.98 -15.95
N LEU A 111 -6.08 4.17 -16.40
CA LEU A 111 -5.86 4.44 -17.83
C LEU A 111 -4.45 3.97 -18.21
N TYR A 112 -4.37 3.21 -19.28
CA TYR A 112 -3.12 2.81 -19.89
C TYR A 112 -3.02 3.46 -21.28
N MET A 113 -1.81 3.92 -21.61
CA MET A 113 -1.53 4.34 -22.98
C MET A 113 -1.43 3.09 -23.88
N GLU A 114 -1.87 3.24 -25.12
CA GLU A 114 -1.70 2.17 -26.10
C GLU A 114 -0.21 1.94 -26.40
N GLN A 115 0.19 0.69 -26.63
CA GLN A 115 1.61 0.32 -26.74
C GLN A 115 2.32 1.05 -27.89
N ASP A 116 1.63 1.28 -29.00
CA ASP A 116 2.19 2.04 -30.13
C ASP A 116 2.48 3.50 -29.80
N VAL A 117 1.73 4.09 -28.87
CA VAL A 117 1.98 5.44 -28.38
C VAL A 117 3.20 5.46 -27.45
N ILE A 118 3.31 4.46 -26.56
CA ILE A 118 4.48 4.29 -25.70
C ILE A 118 5.74 4.16 -26.56
N ASP A 119 5.73 3.25 -27.52
CA ASP A 119 6.87 2.97 -28.40
C ASP A 119 7.30 4.22 -29.19
N ARG A 120 6.34 5.04 -29.65
CA ARG A 120 6.65 6.31 -30.35
C ARG A 120 7.27 7.33 -29.44
N VAL A 121 6.76 7.46 -28.20
CA VAL A 121 7.32 8.41 -27.23
C VAL A 121 8.72 7.99 -26.82
N ASP A 122 8.93 6.69 -26.55
CA ASP A 122 10.23 6.14 -26.18
C ASP A 122 11.29 6.35 -27.29
N ALA A 123 10.89 6.17 -28.55
CA ALA A 123 11.76 6.42 -29.69
C ALA A 123 12.19 7.91 -29.82
N MET A 124 11.32 8.82 -29.40
CA MET A 124 11.57 10.27 -29.46
C MET A 124 12.14 10.84 -28.14
N TRP A 125 12.29 10.03 -27.09
CA TRP A 125 12.62 10.50 -25.74
C TRP A 125 13.88 11.37 -25.69
N ASN A 126 14.93 10.92 -26.38
CA ASN A 126 16.18 11.67 -26.46
C ASN A 126 16.08 13.02 -27.22
N GLU A 127 15.10 13.12 -28.15
CA GLU A 127 14.88 14.34 -28.93
C GLU A 127 14.06 15.37 -28.14
N LEU A 128 13.29 14.92 -27.15
CA LEU A 128 12.44 15.77 -26.31
C LEU A 128 13.23 16.51 -25.22
N GLY A 129 14.48 16.14 -24.95
CA GLY A 129 15.33 16.76 -23.92
C GLY A 129 14.76 16.59 -22.50
N LEU A 130 14.01 15.54 -22.25
CA LEU A 130 13.44 15.17 -20.96
C LEU A 130 14.31 14.10 -20.32
N ASP A 131 15.25 14.50 -19.47
CA ASP A 131 16.10 13.62 -18.65
C ASP A 131 15.47 13.35 -17.27
#